data_9e97f9a7dde6aa1cabeaf37685612793
#
_entry.id   9e97f9a7dde6aa1cabeaf37685612793
#
_cell.length_a   1.000
_cell.length_b   1.000
_cell.length_c   1.000
_cell.angle_alpha   90.00
_cell.angle_beta   90.00
_cell.angle_gamma   90.00
#
_symmetry.space_group_name_H-M   'P 1'
#
loop_
_entity.id
_entity.type
_entity.pdbx_description
1 polymer ?
#
loop_
_entity_poly.entity_id
_entity_poly.type
_entity_poly.pdbx_seq_one_letter_code
_entity_poly.pdbx_strand_id
1 'polypeptide(L)'
;MRPLFSLLLLILSSFSLCEKKKIIYLIRHGETNFNTDPVPKVRGRINVPLNEEGIAHCKAAGDFLANENIGKIYYSAIPRAKQSADCVAEHHNGPVELVEEPLVIDISWGIYEGKTYMEAFGDETGGDLIHHPEKLIVPEGETFYAVMDRLRLFFVKFWESDEEVCTIVSHGAITNVLSLMFLQAPLEKFWSMYMSACGVSKVQMKSIYSFTIEYWNANYFLKEGEKKYLKK
;
A
#
# COMPACT_ATOMS: atom_id res chain seq x y z
N MET A 1 25.98 -47.47 33.64
CA MET A 1 24.89 -47.06 32.73
C MET A 1 24.73 -45.55 32.75
N ARG A 2 25.44 -44.87 31.93
CA ARG A 2 25.35 -43.46 31.51
C ARG A 2 26.34 -43.37 30.36
N PRO A 3 25.95 -43.09 29.11
CA PRO A 3 25.66 -41.79 28.59
C PRO A 3 24.80 -41.83 27.29
N LEU A 4 23.54 -41.99 27.36
CA LEU A 4 22.68 -41.89 26.14
C LEU A 4 21.80 -40.63 26.14
N PHE A 5 21.72 -39.91 27.26
CA PHE A 5 20.91 -38.67 27.36
C PHE A 5 21.59 -37.40 26.88
N SER A 6 22.94 -37.38 26.80
CA SER A 6 23.68 -36.17 26.37
C SER A 6 23.75 -35.99 24.87
N LEU A 7 23.52 -37.04 24.06
CA LEU A 7 23.60 -36.94 22.60
C LEU A 7 22.30 -36.43 21.96
N LEU A 8 21.18 -36.60 22.66
CA LEU A 8 19.85 -36.14 22.12
C LEU A 8 19.65 -34.63 22.29
N LEU A 9 20.29 -33.97 23.26
CA LEU A 9 20.23 -32.53 23.48
C LEU A 9 21.11 -31.73 22.50
N LEU A 10 22.12 -32.32 21.90
CA LEU A 10 23.01 -31.66 20.96
C LEU A 10 22.48 -31.62 19.52
N ILE A 11 21.47 -32.44 19.17
CA ILE A 11 20.86 -32.44 17.84
C ILE A 11 19.74 -31.41 17.74
N LEU A 12 19.16 -30.95 18.85
CA LEU A 12 18.13 -29.95 18.89
C LEU A 12 18.66 -28.49 18.84
N SER A 13 19.97 -28.28 18.96
CA SER A 13 20.57 -26.94 19.02
C SER A 13 21.06 -26.39 17.69
N SER A 14 20.88 -27.08 16.56
CA SER A 14 21.35 -26.63 15.24
C SER A 14 20.26 -26.45 14.18
N PHE A 15 18.99 -26.59 14.51
CA PHE A 15 17.92 -26.00 13.70
C PHE A 15 17.75 -24.54 14.10
N SER A 16 18.64 -23.68 13.59
CA SER A 16 18.29 -22.28 13.38
C SER A 16 17.10 -22.31 12.41
N LEU A 17 15.89 -22.29 12.96
CA LEU A 17 14.69 -21.97 12.19
C LEU A 17 14.95 -20.59 11.63
N CYS A 18 15.44 -20.51 10.40
CA CYS A 18 15.42 -19.27 9.64
C CYS A 18 13.94 -18.89 9.57
N GLU A 19 13.52 -17.99 10.46
CA GLU A 19 12.13 -17.53 10.45
C GLU A 19 11.85 -16.95 9.08
N LYS A 20 10.89 -17.54 8.37
CA LYS A 20 10.45 -17.03 7.06
C LYS A 20 10.04 -15.56 7.23
N LYS A 21 10.71 -14.69 6.49
CA LYS A 21 10.43 -13.25 6.47
C LYS A 21 10.31 -12.80 5.04
N LYS A 22 9.38 -11.93 4.77
CA LYS A 22 9.20 -11.31 3.46
C LYS A 22 9.21 -9.80 3.59
N ILE A 23 9.66 -9.11 2.56
CA ILE A 23 9.71 -7.64 2.51
C ILE A 23 8.64 -7.14 1.55
N ILE A 24 7.93 -6.11 1.98
CA ILE A 24 6.93 -5.42 1.20
C ILE A 24 7.34 -3.97 1.10
N TYR A 25 7.55 -3.49 -0.13
CA TYR A 25 7.58 -2.06 -0.43
C TYR A 25 6.17 -1.64 -0.82
N LEU A 26 5.66 -0.59 -0.20
CA LEU A 26 4.35 -0.03 -0.50
C LEU A 26 4.54 1.38 -1.06
N ILE A 27 3.94 1.64 -2.21
CA ILE A 27 3.99 2.94 -2.90
C ILE A 27 2.56 3.39 -3.17
N ARG A 28 2.23 4.61 -2.78
CA ARG A 28 1.04 5.27 -3.27
C ARG A 28 1.30 5.84 -4.66
N HIS A 29 0.37 5.67 -5.62
CA HIS A 29 0.48 6.25 -6.95
C HIS A 29 0.86 7.74 -6.92
N GLY A 30 1.49 8.22 -7.98
CA GLY A 30 1.89 9.61 -8.16
C GLY A 30 0.72 10.59 -8.24
N GLU A 31 1.03 11.89 -8.29
CA GLU A 31 0.05 12.93 -8.36
C GLU A 31 -0.77 12.89 -9.67
N THR A 32 -2.02 13.29 -9.59
CA THR A 32 -2.96 13.43 -10.71
C THR A 32 -3.62 14.80 -10.66
N ASN A 33 -4.21 15.27 -11.75
CA ASN A 33 -4.96 16.53 -11.75
C ASN A 33 -6.13 16.55 -10.75
N PHE A 34 -6.67 15.39 -10.39
CA PHE A 34 -7.68 15.31 -9.30
C PHE A 34 -7.09 15.61 -7.93
N ASN A 35 -5.77 15.45 -7.73
CA ASN A 35 -5.13 15.82 -6.45
C ASN A 35 -4.99 17.33 -6.29
N THR A 36 -4.88 18.04 -7.40
CA THR A 36 -4.66 19.49 -7.45
C THR A 36 -5.91 20.28 -7.79
N ASP A 37 -7.03 19.60 -8.07
CA ASP A 37 -8.34 20.25 -8.30
C ASP A 37 -8.72 21.05 -7.04
N PRO A 38 -9.01 22.36 -7.15
CA PRO A 38 -9.44 23.19 -6.03
C PRO A 38 -10.78 22.73 -5.41
N VAL A 39 -11.57 21.95 -6.16
CA VAL A 39 -12.79 21.30 -5.66
C VAL A 39 -12.54 19.79 -5.57
N PRO A 40 -12.16 19.27 -4.39
CA PRO A 40 -11.86 17.86 -4.23
C PRO A 40 -13.03 16.95 -4.60
N LYS A 41 -12.76 15.92 -5.37
CA LYS A 41 -13.74 14.91 -5.82
C LYS A 41 -13.37 13.51 -5.33
N VAL A 42 -14.40 12.72 -5.13
CA VAL A 42 -14.27 11.30 -4.84
C VAL A 42 -13.78 10.58 -6.10
N ARG A 43 -12.62 9.95 -6.02
CA ARG A 43 -11.99 9.33 -7.21
C ARG A 43 -12.34 7.87 -7.37
N GLY A 44 -12.10 7.08 -6.33
CA GLY A 44 -12.29 5.64 -6.40
C GLY A 44 -11.61 5.03 -7.61
N ARG A 45 -12.38 4.34 -8.43
CA ARG A 45 -11.93 3.63 -9.62
C ARG A 45 -11.97 4.42 -10.92
N ILE A 46 -12.23 5.73 -10.86
CA ILE A 46 -12.18 6.58 -12.06
C ILE A 46 -10.78 6.54 -12.69
N ASN A 47 -10.75 6.37 -14.01
CA ASN A 47 -9.54 6.34 -14.81
C ASN A 47 -8.95 7.75 -14.96
N VAL A 48 -8.02 8.10 -14.09
CA VAL A 48 -7.27 9.36 -14.15
C VAL A 48 -5.78 9.04 -14.25
N PRO A 49 -5.07 9.57 -15.25
CA PRO A 49 -3.63 9.39 -15.39
C PRO A 49 -2.86 10.28 -14.40
N LEU A 50 -1.55 10.02 -14.28
CA LEU A 50 -0.62 10.91 -13.63
C LEU A 50 -0.54 12.26 -14.36
N ASN A 51 -0.30 13.34 -13.61
CA ASN A 51 0.17 14.59 -14.19
C ASN A 51 1.71 14.60 -14.29
N GLU A 52 2.29 15.67 -14.82
CA GLU A 52 3.75 15.78 -15.02
C GLU A 52 4.51 15.68 -13.68
N GLU A 53 4.00 16.29 -12.63
CA GLU A 53 4.58 16.24 -11.29
C GLU A 53 4.54 14.80 -10.73
N GLY A 54 3.41 14.10 -10.92
CA GLY A 54 3.28 12.70 -10.53
C GLY A 54 4.27 11.78 -11.25
N ILE A 55 4.52 12.01 -12.53
CA ILE A 55 5.54 11.26 -13.30
C ILE A 55 6.94 11.54 -12.73
N ALA A 56 7.29 12.81 -12.48
CA ALA A 56 8.59 13.18 -11.91
C ALA A 56 8.81 12.54 -10.53
N HIS A 57 7.77 12.56 -9.67
CA HIS A 57 7.83 11.94 -8.35
C HIS A 57 7.98 10.42 -8.40
N CYS A 58 7.29 9.76 -9.33
CA CYS A 58 7.41 8.31 -9.48
C CYS A 58 8.80 7.88 -9.96
N LYS A 59 9.44 8.68 -10.83
CA LYS A 59 10.85 8.46 -11.22
C LYS A 59 11.78 8.58 -10.02
N ALA A 60 11.61 9.61 -9.20
CA ALA A 60 12.40 9.77 -7.98
C ALA A 60 12.17 8.63 -6.97
N ALA A 61 10.96 8.07 -6.89
CA ALA A 61 10.69 6.88 -6.09
C ALA A 61 11.40 5.64 -6.67
N GLY A 62 11.46 5.51 -8.00
CA GLY A 62 12.23 4.47 -8.67
C GLY A 62 13.72 4.58 -8.38
N ASP A 63 14.31 5.79 -8.49
CA ASP A 63 15.70 6.04 -8.13
C ASP A 63 15.99 5.72 -6.67
N PHE A 64 15.06 6.05 -5.75
CA PHE A 64 15.16 5.72 -4.33
C PHE A 64 15.20 4.21 -4.09
N LEU A 65 14.50 3.44 -4.90
CA LEU A 65 14.40 1.98 -4.81
C LEU A 65 15.37 1.25 -5.75
N ALA A 66 16.19 1.98 -6.54
CA ALA A 66 16.97 1.43 -7.65
C ALA A 66 17.88 0.24 -7.30
N ASN A 67 18.36 0.18 -6.05
CA ASN A 67 19.28 -0.85 -5.57
C ASN A 67 18.62 -1.85 -4.59
N GLU A 68 17.33 -1.74 -4.35
CA GLU A 68 16.63 -2.70 -3.51
C GLU A 68 16.38 -4.00 -4.30
N ASN A 69 16.31 -5.13 -3.61
CA ASN A 69 16.12 -6.43 -4.29
C ASN A 69 14.65 -6.64 -4.67
N ILE A 70 14.17 -5.87 -5.65
CA ILE A 70 12.79 -5.92 -6.13
C ILE A 70 12.74 -6.75 -7.40
N GLY A 71 12.17 -7.96 -7.34
CA GLY A 71 11.94 -8.80 -8.51
C GLY A 71 10.57 -8.57 -9.16
N LYS A 72 9.58 -8.09 -8.38
CA LYS A 72 8.20 -7.96 -8.83
C LYS A 72 7.48 -6.75 -8.24
N ILE A 73 6.69 -6.07 -9.09
CA ILE A 73 5.79 -4.98 -8.69
C ILE A 73 4.36 -5.38 -9.00
N TYR A 74 3.54 -5.53 -7.97
CA TYR A 74 2.10 -5.70 -8.04
C TYR A 74 1.43 -4.34 -8.10
N TYR A 75 0.63 -4.08 -9.12
CA TYR A 75 -0.01 -2.78 -9.30
C TYR A 75 -1.51 -2.88 -9.54
N SER A 76 -2.23 -1.85 -9.11
CA SER A 76 -3.65 -1.67 -9.44
C SER A 76 -3.82 -1.36 -10.92
N ALA A 77 -4.82 -1.96 -11.57
CA ALA A 77 -5.16 -1.74 -12.98
C ALA A 77 -5.47 -0.28 -13.35
N ILE A 78 -5.75 0.59 -12.37
CA ILE A 78 -6.11 1.99 -12.63
C ILE A 78 -4.88 2.74 -13.17
N PRO A 79 -5.04 3.56 -14.28
CA PRO A 79 -3.93 4.16 -15.01
C PRO A 79 -2.87 4.84 -14.15
N ARG A 80 -3.24 5.64 -13.16
CA ARG A 80 -2.30 6.33 -12.27
C ARG A 80 -1.37 5.37 -11.50
N ALA A 81 -1.88 4.20 -11.09
CA ALA A 81 -1.09 3.21 -10.38
C ALA A 81 -0.19 2.42 -11.35
N LYS A 82 -0.73 2.04 -12.53
CA LYS A 82 0.07 1.40 -13.58
C LYS A 82 1.23 2.29 -14.02
N GLN A 83 0.97 3.55 -14.36
CA GLN A 83 2.01 4.50 -14.77
C GLN A 83 3.07 4.70 -13.67
N SER A 84 2.65 4.70 -12.40
CA SER A 84 3.59 4.77 -11.28
C SER A 84 4.46 3.52 -11.20
N ALA A 85 3.90 2.35 -11.42
CA ALA A 85 4.64 1.08 -11.45
C ALA A 85 5.63 1.04 -12.63
N ASP A 86 5.20 1.48 -13.81
CA ASP A 86 6.05 1.59 -15.00
C ASP A 86 7.29 2.48 -14.70
N CYS A 87 7.08 3.67 -14.16
CA CYS A 87 8.18 4.59 -13.81
C CYS A 87 9.14 4.01 -12.78
N VAL A 88 8.63 3.33 -11.75
CA VAL A 88 9.48 2.70 -10.73
C VAL A 88 10.32 1.57 -11.34
N ALA A 89 9.72 0.74 -12.21
CA ALA A 89 10.42 -0.34 -12.87
C ALA A 89 11.49 0.16 -13.84
N GLU A 90 11.21 1.24 -14.62
CA GLU A 90 12.15 1.85 -15.55
C GLU A 90 13.39 2.43 -14.86
N HIS A 91 13.27 2.87 -13.61
CA HIS A 91 14.35 3.46 -12.83
C HIS A 91 15.05 2.46 -11.89
N HIS A 92 14.62 1.20 -11.87
CA HIS A 92 15.25 0.16 -11.09
C HIS A 92 16.45 -0.45 -11.82
N ASN A 93 17.55 -0.75 -11.12
CA ASN A 93 18.78 -1.26 -11.73
C ASN A 93 18.73 -2.73 -12.17
N GLY A 94 17.75 -3.49 -11.74
CA GLY A 94 17.57 -4.91 -12.11
C GLY A 94 16.29 -5.13 -12.92
N PRO A 95 16.11 -6.35 -13.47
CA PRO A 95 14.85 -6.71 -14.11
C PRO A 95 13.71 -6.77 -13.11
N VAL A 96 12.59 -6.13 -13.42
CA VAL A 96 11.38 -6.11 -12.60
C VAL A 96 10.19 -6.62 -13.41
N GLU A 97 9.50 -7.62 -12.90
CA GLU A 97 8.24 -8.08 -13.47
C GLU A 97 7.08 -7.21 -12.97
N LEU A 98 6.29 -6.68 -13.90
CA LEU A 98 5.07 -5.93 -13.59
C LEU A 98 3.86 -6.85 -13.63
N VAL A 99 3.13 -6.94 -12.52
CA VAL A 99 1.96 -7.82 -12.36
C VAL A 99 0.73 -7.00 -11.99
N GLU A 100 -0.27 -6.99 -12.86
CA GLU A 100 -1.56 -6.43 -12.52
C GLU A 100 -2.24 -7.30 -11.46
N GLU A 101 -2.57 -6.70 -10.31
CA GLU A 101 -3.17 -7.41 -9.18
C GLU A 101 -4.50 -6.78 -8.77
N PRO A 102 -5.63 -7.43 -9.10
CA PRO A 102 -6.96 -6.91 -8.78
C PRO A 102 -7.21 -6.72 -7.29
N LEU A 103 -6.52 -7.47 -6.43
CA LEU A 103 -6.71 -7.38 -4.97
C LEU A 103 -6.18 -6.08 -4.36
N VAL A 104 -5.30 -5.35 -5.09
CA VAL A 104 -4.75 -4.06 -4.64
C VAL A 104 -5.37 -2.86 -5.35
N ILE A 105 -6.49 -3.05 -6.08
CA ILE A 105 -7.24 -1.95 -6.72
C ILE A 105 -7.78 -0.97 -5.67
N ASP A 106 -8.07 0.29 -6.07
CA ASP A 106 -8.68 1.26 -5.16
C ASP A 106 -10.04 0.80 -4.64
N ILE A 107 -10.47 1.35 -3.51
CA ILE A 107 -11.83 1.14 -3.00
C ILE A 107 -12.84 1.66 -4.03
N SER A 108 -13.91 0.92 -4.26
CA SER A 108 -15.05 1.43 -5.02
C SER A 108 -15.91 2.33 -4.12
N TRP A 109 -16.08 3.58 -4.55
CA TRP A 109 -17.00 4.52 -3.92
C TRP A 109 -18.38 4.53 -4.60
N GLY A 110 -18.68 3.52 -5.45
CA GLY A 110 -19.99 3.32 -6.07
C GLY A 110 -20.55 4.60 -6.69
N ILE A 111 -21.79 4.95 -6.31
CA ILE A 111 -22.49 6.13 -6.86
C ILE A 111 -21.84 7.48 -6.49
N TYR A 112 -20.85 7.49 -5.59
CA TYR A 112 -20.16 8.72 -5.17
C TYR A 112 -18.96 9.07 -6.05
N GLU A 113 -18.49 8.15 -6.90
CA GLU A 113 -17.35 8.42 -7.77
C GLU A 113 -17.65 9.59 -8.75
N GLY A 114 -16.71 10.55 -8.80
CA GLY A 114 -16.82 11.77 -9.60
C GLY A 114 -17.55 12.93 -8.94
N LYS A 115 -18.30 12.70 -7.88
CA LYS A 115 -18.93 13.75 -7.08
C LYS A 115 -17.91 14.50 -6.23
N THR A 116 -18.22 15.75 -5.90
CA THR A 116 -17.46 16.45 -4.87
C THR A 116 -17.65 15.77 -3.51
N TYR A 117 -16.72 15.99 -2.58
CA TYR A 117 -16.88 15.44 -1.22
C TYR A 117 -18.16 15.97 -0.53
N MET A 118 -18.57 17.21 -0.82
CA MET A 118 -19.80 17.77 -0.27
C MET A 118 -21.05 17.06 -0.83
N GLU A 119 -21.07 16.77 -2.14
CA GLU A 119 -22.20 16.05 -2.77
C GLU A 119 -22.28 14.58 -2.34
N ALA A 120 -21.13 13.96 -2.07
CA ALA A 120 -21.05 12.56 -1.69
C ALA A 120 -21.29 12.34 -0.18
N PHE A 121 -20.76 13.24 0.66
CA PHE A 121 -20.63 13.05 2.10
C PHE A 121 -21.04 14.29 2.90
N GLY A 122 -21.76 15.25 2.29
CA GLY A 122 -22.15 16.50 2.95
C GLY A 122 -23.30 16.38 3.97
N ASP A 123 -23.81 15.17 4.14
CA ASP A 123 -24.85 14.80 5.12
C ASP A 123 -24.27 13.94 6.27
N GLU A 124 -25.11 13.14 6.92
CA GLU A 124 -24.70 12.21 7.98
C GLU A 124 -23.62 11.22 7.53
N THR A 125 -23.61 10.85 6.24
CA THR A 125 -22.60 9.94 5.65
C THR A 125 -21.18 10.50 5.77
N GLY A 126 -21.00 11.82 5.72
CA GLY A 126 -19.69 12.45 5.92
C GLY A 126 -19.19 12.33 7.36
N GLY A 127 -20.11 12.37 8.32
CA GLY A 127 -19.79 12.07 9.71
C GLY A 127 -19.27 10.64 9.87
N ASP A 128 -19.92 9.67 9.23
CA ASP A 128 -19.47 8.28 9.26
C ASP A 128 -18.13 8.09 8.59
N LEU A 129 -17.88 8.67 7.43
CA LEU A 129 -16.57 8.57 6.76
C LEU A 129 -15.42 9.06 7.67
N ILE A 130 -15.63 10.11 8.43
CA ILE A 130 -14.60 10.73 9.27
C ILE A 130 -14.48 10.05 10.64
N HIS A 131 -15.60 9.78 11.29
CA HIS A 131 -15.64 9.37 12.69
C HIS A 131 -15.94 7.88 12.88
N HIS A 132 -16.64 7.27 11.92
CA HIS A 132 -17.13 5.90 11.98
C HIS A 132 -16.94 5.16 10.65
N PRO A 133 -15.72 5.15 10.06
CA PRO A 133 -15.49 4.50 8.78
C PRO A 133 -15.88 3.02 8.77
N GLU A 134 -15.91 2.39 9.95
CA GLU A 134 -16.38 1.00 10.12
C GLU A 134 -17.88 0.81 9.84
N LYS A 135 -18.68 1.88 9.90
CA LYS A 135 -20.13 1.87 9.64
C LYS A 135 -20.49 2.33 8.24
N LEU A 136 -19.53 2.94 7.54
CA LEU A 136 -19.79 3.52 6.23
C LEU A 136 -20.28 2.48 5.23
N ILE A 137 -21.46 2.70 4.67
CA ILE A 137 -22.05 1.92 3.58
C ILE A 137 -22.19 2.84 2.38
N VAL A 138 -21.48 2.50 1.32
CA VAL A 138 -21.54 3.24 0.05
C VAL A 138 -22.42 2.44 -0.93
N PRO A 139 -23.53 3.00 -1.43
CA PRO A 139 -24.35 2.32 -2.43
C PRO A 139 -23.52 1.94 -3.66
N GLU A 140 -23.62 0.69 -4.11
CA GLU A 140 -22.85 0.13 -5.22
C GLU A 140 -21.31 0.17 -5.03
N GLY A 141 -20.86 0.48 -3.82
CA GLY A 141 -19.43 0.55 -3.45
C GLY A 141 -18.96 -0.61 -2.60
N GLU A 142 -17.71 -0.53 -2.17
CA GLU A 142 -17.11 -1.47 -1.21
C GLU A 142 -17.19 -0.92 0.21
N THR A 143 -17.34 -1.81 1.19
CA THR A 143 -17.05 -1.50 2.59
C THR A 143 -15.54 -1.61 2.85
N PHE A 144 -15.04 -0.93 3.88
CA PHE A 144 -13.64 -1.09 4.29
C PHE A 144 -13.30 -2.53 4.72
N TYR A 145 -14.26 -3.27 5.27
CA TYR A 145 -14.09 -4.70 5.58
C TYR A 145 -13.88 -5.54 4.33
N ALA A 146 -14.65 -5.30 3.26
CA ALA A 146 -14.46 -5.99 1.98
C ALA A 146 -13.06 -5.71 1.39
N VAL A 147 -12.58 -4.47 1.52
CA VAL A 147 -11.20 -4.10 1.13
C VAL A 147 -10.18 -4.87 1.97
N MET A 148 -10.35 -4.94 3.31
CA MET A 148 -9.45 -5.70 4.17
C MET A 148 -9.42 -7.18 3.80
N ASP A 149 -10.57 -7.78 3.47
CA ASP A 149 -10.66 -9.20 3.13
C ASP A 149 -9.91 -9.52 1.82
N ARG A 150 -10.06 -8.71 0.76
CA ARG A 150 -9.29 -8.93 -0.48
C ARG A 150 -7.79 -8.69 -0.30
N LEU A 151 -7.39 -7.74 0.53
CA LEU A 151 -5.98 -7.51 0.86
C LEU A 151 -5.39 -8.68 1.66
N ARG A 152 -6.15 -9.32 2.57
CA ARG A 152 -5.73 -10.56 3.24
C ARG A 152 -5.48 -11.69 2.24
N LEU A 153 -6.35 -11.84 1.23
CA LEU A 153 -6.14 -12.83 0.17
C LEU A 153 -4.82 -12.57 -0.58
N PHE A 154 -4.49 -11.32 -0.88
CA PHE A 154 -3.20 -10.96 -1.45
C PHE A 154 -2.04 -11.40 -0.55
N PHE A 155 -2.10 -11.12 0.75
CA PHE A 155 -1.03 -11.52 1.68
C PHE A 155 -0.90 -13.02 1.85
N VAL A 156 -2.00 -13.78 1.79
CA VAL A 156 -1.95 -15.25 1.78
C VAL A 156 -1.20 -15.73 0.54
N LYS A 157 -1.58 -15.27 -0.66
CA LYS A 157 -0.91 -15.60 -1.92
C LYS A 157 0.59 -15.27 -1.88
N PHE A 158 0.93 -14.05 -1.44
CA PHE A 158 2.32 -13.63 -1.33
C PHE A 158 3.10 -14.44 -0.29
N TRP A 159 2.50 -14.76 0.86
CA TRP A 159 3.15 -15.58 1.90
C TRP A 159 3.46 -17.00 1.42
N GLU A 160 2.59 -17.58 0.62
CA GLU A 160 2.73 -18.93 0.08
C GLU A 160 3.66 -19.00 -1.14
N SER A 161 3.91 -17.89 -1.83
CA SER A 161 4.82 -17.84 -2.98
C SER A 161 6.29 -18.04 -2.57
N ASP A 162 7.16 -18.26 -3.56
CA ASP A 162 8.62 -18.32 -3.37
C ASP A 162 9.27 -16.93 -3.33
N GLU A 163 8.51 -15.87 -3.56
CA GLU A 163 9.02 -14.50 -3.56
C GLU A 163 9.34 -14.06 -2.13
N GLU A 164 10.52 -13.48 -1.94
CA GLU A 164 10.93 -12.92 -0.64
C GLU A 164 10.63 -11.42 -0.53
N VAL A 165 10.56 -10.72 -1.65
CA VAL A 165 10.35 -9.28 -1.74
C VAL A 165 9.29 -8.98 -2.79
N CYS A 166 8.33 -8.12 -2.46
CA CYS A 166 7.42 -7.54 -3.44
C CYS A 166 7.27 -6.04 -3.24
N THR A 167 6.88 -5.36 -4.32
CA THR A 167 6.44 -3.97 -4.27
C THR A 167 4.96 -3.90 -4.62
N ILE A 168 4.20 -3.12 -3.88
CA ILE A 168 2.78 -2.87 -4.13
C ILE A 168 2.61 -1.41 -4.52
N VAL A 169 2.08 -1.13 -5.70
CA VAL A 169 1.71 0.23 -6.15
C VAL A 169 0.20 0.36 -6.14
N SER A 170 -0.32 1.18 -5.22
CA SER A 170 -1.75 1.28 -4.96
C SER A 170 -2.19 2.73 -4.62
N HIS A 171 -3.23 2.90 -3.84
CA HIS A 171 -3.99 4.14 -3.64
C HIS A 171 -4.05 4.56 -2.18
N GLY A 172 -4.38 5.84 -1.93
CA GLY A 172 -4.39 6.40 -0.58
C GLY A 172 -5.31 5.66 0.39
N ALA A 173 -6.55 5.34 -0.01
CA ALA A 173 -7.46 4.57 0.84
C ALA A 173 -6.91 3.17 1.15
N ILE A 174 -6.31 2.52 0.15
CA ILE A 174 -5.70 1.19 0.31
C ILE A 174 -4.48 1.25 1.23
N THR A 175 -3.62 2.27 1.08
CA THR A 175 -2.46 2.42 1.99
C THR A 175 -2.90 2.66 3.44
N ASN A 176 -3.99 3.41 3.66
CA ASN A 176 -4.56 3.58 4.99
C ASN A 176 -5.08 2.25 5.56
N VAL A 177 -5.85 1.46 4.78
CA VAL A 177 -6.30 0.12 5.22
C VAL A 177 -5.11 -0.79 5.51
N LEU A 178 -4.09 -0.80 4.64
CA LEU A 178 -2.88 -1.59 4.86
C LEU A 178 -2.15 -1.19 6.15
N SER A 179 -2.08 0.10 6.46
CA SER A 179 -1.47 0.56 7.72
C SER A 179 -2.18 0.00 8.94
N LEU A 180 -3.53 -0.02 8.92
CA LEU A 180 -4.33 -0.63 10.00
C LEU A 180 -4.08 -2.13 10.13
N MET A 181 -4.00 -2.84 8.99
CA MET A 181 -3.70 -4.28 8.99
C MET A 181 -2.31 -4.57 9.57
N PHE A 182 -1.30 -3.80 9.20
CA PHE A 182 0.07 -3.94 9.71
C PHE A 182 0.17 -3.64 11.21
N LEU A 183 -0.58 -2.66 11.69
CA LEU A 183 -0.61 -2.25 13.10
C LEU A 183 -1.63 -3.03 13.94
N GLN A 184 -2.45 -3.88 13.31
CA GLN A 184 -3.61 -4.54 13.94
C GLN A 184 -4.53 -3.52 14.63
N ALA A 185 -4.67 -2.34 14.01
CA ALA A 185 -5.47 -1.24 14.53
C ALA A 185 -6.93 -1.34 14.03
N PRO A 186 -7.90 -0.87 14.81
CA PRO A 186 -9.30 -0.87 14.41
C PRO A 186 -9.59 0.18 13.32
N LEU A 187 -10.69 -0.01 12.57
CA LEU A 187 -11.06 0.84 11.42
C LEU A 187 -11.31 2.31 11.80
N GLU A 188 -11.71 2.61 13.02
CA GLU A 188 -11.86 3.97 13.56
C GLU A 188 -10.56 4.78 13.48
N LYS A 189 -9.42 4.12 13.27
CA LYS A 189 -8.11 4.74 13.07
C LYS A 189 -7.76 4.96 11.60
N PHE A 190 -8.70 4.82 10.67
CA PHE A 190 -8.47 4.90 9.22
C PHE A 190 -7.71 6.17 8.78
N TRP A 191 -7.96 7.30 9.44
CA TRP A 191 -7.30 8.57 9.15
C TRP A 191 -6.02 8.83 9.95
N SER A 192 -5.60 7.87 10.80
CA SER A 192 -4.43 8.08 11.68
C SER A 192 -3.09 7.97 10.95
N MET A 193 -3.08 7.35 9.78
CA MET A 193 -1.88 7.20 8.95
C MET A 193 -2.12 7.85 7.59
N TYR A 194 -1.10 8.50 7.09
CA TYR A 194 -1.12 9.15 5.78
C TYR A 194 0.08 8.72 4.96
N MET A 195 -0.12 8.61 3.65
CA MET A 195 0.93 8.35 2.69
C MET A 195 0.82 9.35 1.54
N SER A 196 1.88 10.12 1.28
CA SER A 196 1.94 11.08 0.18
C SER A 196 1.96 10.39 -1.19
N ALA A 197 1.64 11.13 -2.25
CA ALA A 197 1.87 10.66 -3.59
C ALA A 197 3.34 10.26 -3.76
N CYS A 198 3.60 9.12 -4.38
CA CYS A 198 4.93 8.49 -4.48
C CYS A 198 5.68 8.29 -3.16
N GLY A 199 5.01 8.42 -1.99
CA GLY A 199 5.60 8.03 -0.73
C GLY A 199 5.89 6.52 -0.73
N VAL A 200 7.01 6.13 -0.15
CA VAL A 200 7.47 4.75 -0.07
C VAL A 200 7.45 4.29 1.39
N SER A 201 6.94 3.11 1.63
CA SER A 201 7.01 2.46 2.95
C SER A 201 7.64 1.08 2.81
N LYS A 202 8.37 0.64 3.84
CA LYS A 202 8.99 -0.69 3.91
C LYS A 202 8.47 -1.43 5.13
N VAL A 203 7.98 -2.63 4.88
CA VAL A 203 7.34 -3.47 5.90
C VAL A 203 7.90 -4.87 5.82
N GLN A 204 8.29 -5.41 6.96
CA GLN A 204 8.68 -6.81 7.10
C GLN A 204 7.44 -7.62 7.52
N MET A 205 7.11 -8.63 6.73
CA MET A 205 6.05 -9.60 7.00
C MET A 205 6.65 -10.85 7.63
N LYS A 206 6.23 -11.19 8.84
CA LYS A 206 6.66 -12.38 9.60
C LYS A 206 5.62 -13.49 9.56
N SER A 207 4.38 -13.15 9.28
CA SER A 207 3.25 -14.04 8.97
C SER A 207 2.13 -13.20 8.34
N ILE A 208 1.05 -13.85 7.90
CA ILE A 208 -0.14 -13.16 7.36
C ILE A 208 -0.84 -12.22 8.36
N TYR A 209 -0.44 -12.27 9.64
CA TYR A 209 -0.97 -11.43 10.72
C TYR A 209 0.11 -10.68 11.50
N SER A 210 1.39 -10.81 11.14
CA SER A 210 2.47 -10.20 11.90
C SER A 210 3.41 -9.43 10.99
N PHE A 211 3.46 -8.12 11.23
CA PHE A 211 4.21 -7.17 10.44
C PHE A 211 5.10 -6.29 11.33
N THR A 212 6.18 -5.78 10.75
CA THR A 212 7.00 -4.74 11.35
C THR A 212 7.21 -3.64 10.32
N ILE A 213 6.77 -2.44 10.62
CA ILE A 213 7.00 -1.28 9.75
C ILE A 213 8.42 -0.79 10.02
N GLU A 214 9.31 -0.88 9.02
CA GLU A 214 10.68 -0.37 9.12
C GLU A 214 10.71 1.15 8.92
N TYR A 215 9.97 1.65 7.92
CA TYR A 215 9.67 3.06 7.74
C TYR A 215 8.32 3.23 7.03
N TRP A 216 7.68 4.38 7.27
CA TRP A 216 6.40 4.73 6.67
C TRP A 216 6.47 6.08 5.98
N ASN A 217 5.97 6.12 4.73
CA ASN A 217 5.85 7.34 3.95
C ASN A 217 7.19 8.10 3.78
N ALA A 218 8.27 7.40 3.47
CA ALA A 218 9.51 8.04 3.05
C ALA A 218 9.24 8.83 1.76
N ASN A 219 9.50 10.14 1.81
CA ASN A 219 9.28 11.08 0.70
C ASN A 219 10.35 12.18 0.67
N TYR A 220 11.41 12.03 1.47
CA TYR A 220 12.50 13.00 1.58
C TYR A 220 13.37 13.08 0.31
N PHE A 221 13.27 12.09 -0.58
CA PHE A 221 13.92 12.06 -1.88
C PHE A 221 13.22 12.96 -2.91
N LEU A 222 11.99 13.43 -2.64
CA LEU A 222 11.28 14.41 -3.46
C LEU A 222 11.88 15.79 -3.23
N LYS A 223 11.99 16.62 -4.27
CA LYS A 223 12.51 17.98 -4.17
C LYS A 223 11.67 18.85 -3.22
N GLU A 224 12.28 19.87 -2.59
CA GLU A 224 11.60 20.67 -1.57
C GLU A 224 10.31 21.38 -2.06
N GLY A 225 10.25 21.79 -3.33
CA GLY A 225 9.06 22.37 -3.95
C GLY A 225 7.88 21.40 -4.05
N GLU A 226 8.15 20.14 -3.97
CA GLU A 226 7.22 19.01 -4.14
C GLU A 226 6.62 18.53 -2.81
N LYS A 227 7.11 19.06 -1.67
CA LYS A 227 6.65 18.73 -0.31
C LYS A 227 5.45 19.57 0.16
N LYS A 228 4.72 20.23 -0.76
CA LYS A 228 3.62 21.17 -0.46
C LYS A 228 2.52 20.62 0.47
N TYR A 229 2.38 19.32 0.55
CA TYR A 229 1.32 18.66 1.31
C TYR A 229 1.74 18.21 2.72
N LEU A 230 2.97 18.50 3.15
CA LEU A 230 3.45 18.16 4.51
C LEU A 230 3.11 19.22 5.56
N LYS A 231 2.44 20.32 5.16
CA LYS A 231 2.00 21.40 6.08
C LYS A 231 0.47 21.36 6.19
N LYS A 232 -0.05 20.39 6.94
CA LYS A 232 -1.40 20.49 7.56
C LYS A 232 -1.40 19.74 8.87
#